data_6b21a9231fee0f4e558dd21589aaaa8c
#
_entry.id   6b21a9231fee0f4e558dd21589aaaa8c
#
_cell.length_a   1.000
_cell.length_b   1.000
_cell.length_c   1.000
_cell.angle_alpha   90.00
_cell.angle_beta   90.00
_cell.angle_gamma   90.00
#
_symmetry.space_group_name_H-M   'P 1'
#
loop_
_entity.id
_entity.type
_entity.pdbx_description
1 polymer ?
#
loop_
_entity_poly.entity_id
_entity_poly.type
_entity_poly.pdbx_seq_one_letter_code
_entity_poly.pdbx_strand_id
1 'polypeptide(L)'
;KLEAVGYDAAGAEMLRTVLETTGAPAAVRLISDNDTLAADGRDNAIIRVEVVDAEGRVVPTADNKIHFEIGEGMTLLGVGNGNPISHESDKVPFRKAYSGLAQLLLQSGRDAQTVTVQAKSEGLAAAEIMLTLEVPESLPLTIFAQSPTDDHGKHVNSIDGAL
;
A
#
# COMPACT_ATOMS: atom_id res chain seq x y z
N LYS A 1 6.61 28.14 -10.29
CA LYS A 1 6.75 27.03 -11.24
C LYS A 1 8.21 26.82 -11.60
N LEU A 2 8.72 25.60 -11.44
CA LEU A 2 10.03 25.15 -11.93
C LEU A 2 9.79 24.09 -13.01
N GLU A 3 10.47 24.24 -14.14
CA GLU A 3 10.32 23.35 -15.28
C GLU A 3 11.70 22.90 -15.77
N ALA A 4 11.87 21.58 -15.91
CA ALA A 4 13.08 21.00 -16.47
C ALA A 4 12.72 20.27 -17.78
N VAL A 5 13.46 20.60 -18.86
CA VAL A 5 13.25 20.03 -20.18
C VAL A 5 14.53 19.37 -20.64
N GLY A 6 14.44 18.09 -20.99
CA GLY A 6 15.55 17.31 -21.57
C GLY A 6 15.41 17.27 -23.09
N TYR A 7 16.52 17.45 -23.79
CA TYR A 7 16.60 17.42 -25.25
C TYR A 7 17.57 16.33 -25.71
N ASP A 8 17.32 15.76 -26.86
CA ASP A 8 18.28 14.88 -27.53
C ASP A 8 19.42 15.66 -28.22
N ALA A 9 20.36 14.93 -28.83
CA ALA A 9 21.49 15.53 -29.55
C ALA A 9 21.07 16.33 -30.80
N ALA A 10 19.85 16.14 -31.30
CA ALA A 10 19.27 16.88 -32.43
C ALA A 10 18.46 18.10 -31.97
N GLY A 11 18.32 18.31 -30.64
CA GLY A 11 17.57 19.42 -30.09
C GLY A 11 16.06 19.16 -29.96
N ALA A 12 15.60 17.91 -30.14
CA ALA A 12 14.21 17.54 -29.94
C ALA A 12 13.93 17.32 -28.46
N GLU A 13 12.78 17.80 -27.98
CA GLU A 13 12.34 17.58 -26.60
C GLU A 13 12.03 16.09 -26.36
N MET A 14 12.70 15.49 -25.36
CA MET A 14 12.55 14.10 -24.98
C MET A 14 11.77 13.92 -23.68
N LEU A 15 11.92 14.83 -22.75
CA LEU A 15 11.32 14.76 -21.44
C LEU A 15 11.06 16.15 -20.89
N ARG A 16 9.91 16.29 -20.23
CA ARG A 16 9.56 17.51 -19.49
C ARG A 16 9.03 17.11 -18.12
N THR A 17 9.56 17.74 -17.07
CA THR A 17 9.01 17.65 -15.73
C THR A 17 8.74 19.03 -15.16
N VAL A 18 7.68 19.15 -14.38
CA VAL A 18 7.22 20.43 -13.84
C VAL A 18 6.99 20.27 -12.34
N LEU A 19 7.52 21.19 -11.56
CA LEU A 19 7.23 21.39 -10.15
C LEU A 19 6.53 22.72 -9.97
N GLU A 20 5.39 22.69 -9.30
CA GLU A 20 4.60 23.91 -9.02
C GLU A 20 4.33 24.01 -7.52
N THR A 21 4.27 25.24 -7.02
CA THR A 21 3.79 25.52 -5.67
C THR A 21 2.35 25.05 -5.56
N THR A 22 2.06 24.30 -4.50
CA THR A 22 0.72 23.75 -4.25
C THR A 22 -0.20 24.78 -3.58
N GLY A 23 -1.50 24.60 -3.74
CA GLY A 23 -2.53 25.28 -2.98
C GLY A 23 -2.68 24.70 -1.57
N ALA A 24 -3.76 25.13 -0.90
CA ALA A 24 -4.15 24.54 0.39
C ALA A 24 -4.62 23.10 0.21
N PRO A 25 -4.50 22.24 1.24
CA PRO A 25 -5.11 20.91 1.24
C PRO A 25 -6.59 20.95 0.92
N ALA A 26 -7.07 20.13 -0.01
CA ALA A 26 -8.46 20.10 -0.47
C ALA A 26 -9.08 18.70 -0.43
N ALA A 27 -8.30 17.65 -0.66
CA ALA A 27 -8.79 16.28 -0.72
C ALA A 27 -7.76 15.27 -0.21
N VAL A 28 -8.26 14.10 0.19
CA VAL A 28 -7.46 12.88 0.30
C VAL A 28 -7.51 12.15 -1.03
N ARG A 29 -6.44 11.47 -1.40
CA ARG A 29 -6.37 10.56 -2.56
C ARG A 29 -5.78 9.23 -2.13
N LEU A 30 -6.38 8.13 -2.59
CA LEU A 30 -5.92 6.77 -2.38
C LEU A 30 -5.41 6.21 -3.71
N ILE A 31 -4.27 5.55 -3.68
CA ILE A 31 -3.66 4.90 -4.85
C ILE A 31 -3.21 3.53 -4.41
N SER A 32 -3.77 2.48 -5.01
CA SER A 32 -3.31 1.11 -4.82
C SER A 32 -2.38 0.71 -5.97
N ASP A 33 -1.34 -0.04 -5.68
CA ASP A 33 -0.46 -0.60 -6.71
C ASP A 33 -1.12 -1.81 -7.41
N ASN A 34 -2.08 -2.45 -6.72
CA ASN A 34 -2.84 -3.59 -7.26
C ASN A 34 -4.27 -3.55 -6.70
N ASP A 35 -5.26 -3.55 -7.59
CA ASP A 35 -6.67 -3.51 -7.23
C ASP A 35 -7.30 -4.91 -7.14
N THR A 36 -6.58 -5.95 -7.57
CA THR A 36 -7.01 -7.35 -7.49
C THR A 36 -6.01 -8.15 -6.67
N LEU A 37 -6.49 -8.85 -5.66
CA LEU A 37 -5.71 -9.61 -4.69
C LEU A 37 -6.21 -11.05 -4.65
N ALA A 38 -5.31 -12.00 -4.36
CA ALA A 38 -5.69 -13.36 -4.07
C ALA A 38 -6.44 -13.45 -2.73
N ALA A 39 -7.59 -14.09 -2.72
CA ALA A 39 -8.37 -14.39 -1.51
C ALA A 39 -7.78 -15.61 -0.78
N ASP A 40 -6.50 -15.55 -0.41
CA ASP A 40 -5.75 -16.64 0.24
C ASP A 40 -5.42 -16.38 1.72
N GLY A 41 -5.78 -15.18 2.21
CA GLY A 41 -5.47 -14.74 3.56
C GLY A 41 -4.00 -14.36 3.77
N ARG A 42 -3.25 -14.09 2.70
CA ARG A 42 -1.81 -13.76 2.72
C ARG A 42 -1.44 -12.59 1.83
N ASP A 43 -2.17 -12.42 0.72
CA ASP A 43 -1.90 -11.35 -0.21
C ASP A 43 -2.16 -9.99 0.41
N ASN A 44 -1.44 -8.97 -0.02
CA ASN A 44 -1.44 -7.67 0.62
C ASN A 44 -1.67 -6.55 -0.39
N ALA A 45 -2.47 -5.56 0.01
CA ALA A 45 -2.57 -4.28 -0.67
C ALA A 45 -1.73 -3.22 0.05
N ILE A 46 -0.91 -2.53 -0.72
CA ILE A 46 -0.18 -1.35 -0.29
C ILE A 46 -0.88 -0.15 -0.91
N ILE A 47 -1.48 0.68 -0.06
CA ILE A 47 -2.24 1.83 -0.50
C ILE A 47 -1.47 3.09 -0.11
N ARG A 48 -1.03 3.84 -1.09
CA ARG A 48 -0.47 5.18 -0.91
C ARG A 48 -1.62 6.16 -0.66
N VAL A 49 -1.46 6.97 0.37
CA VAL A 49 -2.41 7.98 0.81
C VAL A 49 -1.78 9.34 0.63
N GLU A 50 -2.46 10.23 -0.07
CA GLU A 50 -1.95 11.55 -0.39
C GLU A 50 -2.96 12.63 0.03
N VAL A 51 -2.45 13.71 0.60
CA VAL A 51 -3.21 14.94 0.80
C VAL A 51 -2.90 15.85 -0.38
N VAL A 52 -3.92 16.20 -1.15
CA VAL A 52 -3.77 16.95 -2.39
C VAL A 52 -4.52 18.28 -2.34
N ASP A 53 -4.05 19.23 -3.15
CA ASP A 53 -4.76 20.50 -3.38
C ASP A 53 -5.90 20.35 -4.40
N ALA A 54 -6.55 21.46 -4.75
CA ALA A 54 -7.68 21.49 -5.68
C ALA A 54 -7.28 21.06 -7.12
N GLU A 55 -6.01 21.17 -7.47
CA GLU A 55 -5.44 20.75 -8.75
C GLU A 55 -4.87 19.32 -8.70
N GLY A 56 -5.00 18.63 -7.57
CA GLY A 56 -4.55 17.25 -7.40
C GLY A 56 -3.04 17.09 -7.13
N ARG A 57 -2.33 18.16 -6.80
CA ARG A 57 -0.91 18.13 -6.44
C ARG A 57 -0.75 17.79 -4.96
N VAL A 58 0.17 16.89 -4.63
CA VAL A 58 0.48 16.55 -3.23
C VAL A 58 0.97 17.78 -2.48
N VAL A 59 0.36 18.10 -1.35
CA VAL A 59 0.71 19.26 -0.52
C VAL A 59 1.81 18.89 0.48
N PRO A 60 3.07 19.31 0.27
CA PRO A 60 4.21 18.83 1.06
C PRO A 60 4.24 19.37 2.50
N THR A 61 3.37 20.30 2.82
CA THR A 61 3.23 20.85 4.18
C THR A 61 2.05 20.27 4.94
N ALA A 62 1.28 19.36 4.32
CA ALA A 62 0.09 18.78 4.95
C ALA A 62 0.47 17.74 6.00
N ASP A 63 -0.14 17.87 7.19
CA ASP A 63 -0.02 16.95 8.33
C ASP A 63 -1.39 16.51 8.86
N ASN A 64 -2.42 16.58 8.01
CA ASN A 64 -3.79 16.23 8.33
C ASN A 64 -3.89 14.81 8.89
N LYS A 65 -4.74 14.63 9.91
CA LYS A 65 -5.06 13.30 10.44
C LYS A 65 -6.08 12.62 9.54
N ILE A 66 -5.71 11.45 9.02
CA ILE A 66 -6.53 10.67 8.10
C ILE A 66 -7.06 9.45 8.84
N HIS A 67 -8.36 9.21 8.76
CA HIS A 67 -9.06 8.06 9.31
C HIS A 67 -9.44 7.12 8.18
N PHE A 68 -9.23 5.81 8.41
CA PHE A 68 -9.50 4.75 7.45
C PHE A 68 -10.70 3.94 7.90
N GLU A 69 -11.63 3.70 6.98
CA GLU A 69 -12.71 2.75 7.12
C GLU A 69 -12.45 1.61 6.12
N ILE A 70 -12.30 0.39 6.64
CA ILE A 70 -11.95 -0.79 5.86
C ILE A 70 -13.15 -1.70 5.88
N GLY A 71 -13.66 -2.07 4.70
CA GLY A 71 -14.76 -3.02 4.56
C GLY A 71 -14.40 -4.41 5.09
N GLU A 72 -15.41 -5.22 5.35
CA GLU A 72 -15.23 -6.61 5.75
C GLU A 72 -14.44 -7.38 4.68
N GLY A 73 -13.69 -8.38 5.11
CA GLY A 73 -12.89 -9.22 4.22
C GLY A 73 -11.43 -8.83 4.10
N MET A 74 -11.01 -7.70 4.68
CA MET A 74 -9.59 -7.33 4.78
C MET A 74 -9.19 -7.00 6.21
N THR A 75 -7.92 -7.20 6.51
CA THR A 75 -7.36 -6.95 7.84
C THR A 75 -6.32 -5.82 7.77
N LEU A 76 -6.40 -4.86 8.68
CA LEU A 76 -5.39 -3.83 8.84
C LEU A 76 -4.08 -4.44 9.34
N LEU A 77 -3.05 -4.45 8.51
CA LEU A 77 -1.69 -4.81 8.92
C LEU A 77 -0.97 -3.63 9.55
N GLY A 78 -1.19 -2.43 9.04
CA GLY A 78 -0.59 -1.25 9.61
C GLY A 78 -0.77 0.02 8.80
N VAL A 79 -0.42 1.13 9.44
CA VAL A 79 -0.37 2.46 8.84
C VAL A 79 0.99 3.10 9.08
N GLY A 80 1.50 3.84 8.11
CA GLY A 80 2.77 4.52 8.19
C GLY A 80 2.74 5.90 7.54
N ASN A 81 3.73 6.75 7.80
CA ASN A 81 3.88 8.04 7.12
C ASN A 81 5.34 8.43 6.87
N GLY A 82 6.30 7.56 7.23
CA GLY A 82 7.72 7.85 7.08
C GLY A 82 8.30 8.90 8.03
N ASN A 83 7.54 9.40 9.00
CA ASN A 83 8.04 10.35 9.99
C ASN A 83 8.89 9.61 11.05
N PRO A 84 10.23 9.85 11.13
CA PRO A 84 11.11 9.11 12.02
C PRO A 84 10.92 9.43 13.51
N ILE A 85 10.21 10.51 13.81
CA ILE A 85 9.95 10.95 15.20
C ILE A 85 8.49 10.75 15.62
N SER A 86 7.66 10.09 14.80
CA SER A 86 6.29 9.82 15.15
C SER A 86 6.19 8.72 16.19
N HIS A 87 5.39 8.95 17.23
CA HIS A 87 5.04 7.99 18.27
C HIS A 87 3.61 7.44 18.12
N GLU A 88 2.94 7.74 16.99
CA GLU A 88 1.62 7.19 16.72
C GLU A 88 1.72 5.67 16.50
N SER A 89 0.75 4.92 17.04
CA SER A 89 0.66 3.48 16.78
C SER A 89 0.43 3.21 15.29
N ASP A 90 1.10 2.21 14.76
CA ASP A 90 0.91 1.72 13.39
C ASP A 90 -0.25 0.71 13.25
N LYS A 91 -0.89 0.33 14.38
CA LYS A 91 -1.97 -0.68 14.43
C LYS A 91 -3.36 -0.07 14.64
N VAL A 92 -3.52 1.21 14.41
CA VAL A 92 -4.80 1.92 14.53
C VAL A 92 -5.30 2.39 13.16
N PRO A 93 -6.62 2.50 12.94
CA PRO A 93 -7.17 2.86 11.64
C PRO A 93 -7.12 4.39 11.39
N PHE A 94 -6.02 5.02 11.77
CA PHE A 94 -5.78 6.43 11.46
C PHE A 94 -4.28 6.72 11.45
N ARG A 95 -3.87 7.73 10.70
CA ARG A 95 -2.49 8.24 10.67
C ARG A 95 -2.48 9.71 10.28
N LYS A 96 -1.58 10.50 10.90
CA LYS A 96 -1.26 11.82 10.36
C LYS A 96 -0.47 11.67 9.06
N ALA A 97 -0.76 12.52 8.09
CA ALA A 97 0.14 12.67 6.95
C ALA A 97 1.47 13.27 7.40
N TYR A 98 2.53 12.93 6.70
CA TYR A 98 3.84 13.55 6.83
C TYR A 98 4.31 13.96 5.44
N SER A 99 4.56 15.25 5.26
CA SER A 99 4.84 15.83 3.94
C SER A 99 3.72 15.52 2.91
N GLY A 100 2.46 15.51 3.36
CA GLY A 100 1.30 15.20 2.54
C GLY A 100 1.09 13.72 2.24
N LEU A 101 1.87 12.82 2.84
CA LEU A 101 1.87 11.39 2.51
C LEU A 101 1.58 10.53 3.75
N ALA A 102 0.90 9.43 3.52
CA ALA A 102 0.76 8.30 4.44
C ALA A 102 0.66 7.00 3.64
N GLN A 103 0.66 5.88 4.34
CA GLN A 103 0.55 4.54 3.77
C GLN A 103 -0.38 3.69 4.63
N LEU A 104 -1.18 2.86 3.96
CA LEU A 104 -2.07 1.88 4.57
C LEU A 104 -1.71 0.51 4.01
N LEU A 105 -1.48 -0.47 4.89
CA LEU A 105 -1.24 -1.88 4.55
C LEU A 105 -2.44 -2.70 4.98
N LEU A 106 -2.99 -3.45 4.04
CA LEU A 106 -4.12 -4.36 4.25
C LEU A 106 -3.75 -5.77 3.79
N GLN A 107 -4.26 -6.77 4.49
CA GLN A 107 -4.14 -8.19 4.12
C GLN A 107 -5.48 -8.70 3.65
N SER A 108 -5.47 -9.48 2.58
CA SER A 108 -6.66 -10.14 2.03
C SER A 108 -7.26 -11.15 3.02
N GLY A 109 -8.59 -11.28 2.97
CA GLY A 109 -9.29 -12.41 3.56
C GLY A 109 -9.23 -13.64 2.67
N ARG A 110 -10.15 -14.60 2.93
CA ARG A 110 -10.20 -15.87 2.20
C ARG A 110 -11.42 -16.02 1.31
N ASP A 111 -12.31 -15.06 1.34
CA ASP A 111 -13.54 -15.08 0.57
C ASP A 111 -13.45 -14.12 -0.61
N ALA A 112 -13.86 -14.58 -1.79
CA ALA A 112 -13.93 -13.74 -2.98
C ALA A 112 -15.03 -12.67 -2.80
N GLN A 113 -14.65 -11.41 -2.88
CA GLN A 113 -15.54 -10.27 -2.74
C GLN A 113 -14.87 -8.96 -3.17
N THR A 114 -15.65 -7.92 -3.32
CA THR A 114 -15.14 -6.56 -3.47
C THR A 114 -15.20 -5.85 -2.12
N VAL A 115 -14.09 -5.27 -1.71
CA VAL A 115 -13.95 -4.55 -0.45
C VAL A 115 -13.73 -3.08 -0.73
N THR A 116 -14.51 -2.23 -0.08
CA THR A 116 -14.37 -0.78 -0.15
C THR A 116 -13.45 -0.29 0.97
N VAL A 117 -12.50 0.56 0.62
CA VAL A 117 -11.61 1.26 1.56
C VAL A 117 -11.83 2.75 1.41
N GLN A 118 -12.19 3.41 2.51
CA GLN A 118 -12.40 4.86 2.56
C GLN A 118 -11.34 5.54 3.43
N ALA A 119 -10.96 6.75 3.03
CA ALA A 119 -10.09 7.62 3.81
C ALA A 119 -10.74 8.99 3.98
N LYS A 120 -10.82 9.46 5.21
CA LYS A 120 -11.48 10.70 5.60
C LYS A 120 -10.55 11.57 6.43
N SER A 121 -10.59 12.86 6.22
CA SER A 121 -9.89 13.85 7.04
C SER A 121 -10.75 15.09 7.19
N GLU A 122 -10.67 15.74 8.35
CA GLU A 122 -11.46 16.94 8.64
C GLU A 122 -11.13 18.05 7.64
N GLY A 123 -12.17 18.65 7.08
CA GLY A 123 -12.07 19.75 6.13
C GLY A 123 -11.60 19.37 4.72
N LEU A 124 -11.39 18.07 4.43
CA LEU A 124 -10.98 17.59 3.12
C LEU A 124 -12.06 16.72 2.48
N ALA A 125 -12.11 16.71 1.15
CA ALA A 125 -12.90 15.72 0.43
C ALA A 125 -12.34 14.31 0.70
N ALA A 126 -13.22 13.36 1.01
CA ALA A 126 -12.85 11.97 1.27
C ALA A 126 -12.50 11.25 -0.03
N ALA A 127 -11.72 10.17 0.11
CA ALA A 127 -11.41 9.25 -0.98
C ALA A 127 -11.93 7.85 -0.70
N GLU A 128 -12.19 7.12 -1.77
CA GLU A 128 -12.63 5.73 -1.74
C GLU A 128 -11.95 4.95 -2.86
N ILE A 129 -11.57 3.71 -2.58
CA ILE A 129 -11.13 2.73 -3.58
C ILE A 129 -11.83 1.39 -3.33
N MET A 130 -11.96 0.61 -4.39
CA MET A 130 -12.46 -0.76 -4.33
C MET A 130 -11.34 -1.73 -4.65
N LEU A 131 -11.18 -2.75 -3.81
CA LEU A 131 -10.25 -3.85 -4.01
C LEU A 131 -11.04 -5.13 -4.25
N THR A 132 -10.67 -5.90 -5.24
CA THR A 132 -11.30 -7.18 -5.58
C THR A 132 -10.47 -8.32 -5.02
N LEU A 133 -11.10 -9.19 -4.23
CA LEU A 133 -10.51 -10.43 -3.73
C LEU A 133 -11.00 -11.58 -4.61
N GLU A 134 -10.09 -12.31 -5.24
CA GLU A 134 -10.38 -13.44 -6.12
C GLU A 134 -9.81 -14.73 -5.55
N VAL A 135 -10.58 -15.81 -5.58
CA VAL A 135 -10.04 -17.12 -5.23
C VAL A 135 -9.04 -17.54 -6.29
N PRO A 136 -7.77 -17.75 -5.94
CA PRO A 136 -6.77 -18.17 -6.91
C PRO A 136 -7.10 -19.57 -7.45
N GLU A 137 -6.89 -19.78 -8.75
CA GLU A 137 -7.16 -21.07 -9.41
C GLU A 137 -6.39 -22.23 -8.78
N SER A 138 -5.24 -21.97 -8.22
CA SER A 138 -4.48 -22.89 -7.38
C SER A 138 -3.81 -22.14 -6.26
N LEU A 139 -4.06 -22.54 -5.02
CA LEU A 139 -3.20 -22.11 -3.91
C LEU A 139 -1.81 -22.67 -4.21
N PRO A 140 -0.74 -21.87 -4.04
CA PRO A 140 0.60 -22.41 -4.12
C PRO A 140 0.69 -23.54 -3.10
N LEU A 141 0.74 -24.77 -3.59
CA LEU A 141 1.03 -25.95 -2.77
C LEU A 141 2.39 -25.66 -2.11
N THR A 142 2.37 -25.30 -0.84
CA THR A 142 3.55 -25.43 -0.03
C THR A 142 3.77 -26.95 0.08
N ILE A 143 4.53 -27.51 -0.86
CA ILE A 143 5.06 -28.85 -0.71
C ILE A 143 5.99 -28.73 0.50
N PHE A 144 5.48 -29.08 1.68
CA PHE A 144 6.39 -29.51 2.73
C PHE A 144 7.15 -30.66 2.10
N ALA A 145 8.39 -30.41 1.70
CA ALA A 145 9.28 -31.49 1.32
C ALA A 145 9.16 -32.51 2.45
N GLN A 146 8.65 -33.69 2.14
CA GLN A 146 8.63 -34.76 3.14
C GLN A 146 10.07 -34.87 3.61
N SER A 147 10.27 -34.71 4.93
CA SER A 147 11.60 -34.86 5.49
C SER A 147 12.18 -36.15 4.91
N PRO A 148 13.39 -36.09 4.32
CA PRO A 148 13.99 -37.29 3.77
C PRO A 148 13.96 -38.37 4.84
N THR A 149 13.53 -39.56 4.47
CA THR A 149 13.60 -40.74 5.32
C THR A 149 14.93 -41.41 5.09
N ASP A 150 15.55 -41.92 6.16
CA ASP A 150 16.71 -42.80 6.05
C ASP A 150 16.36 -44.16 5.40
N ASP A 151 17.35 -44.95 5.11
CA ASP A 151 17.18 -46.30 4.52
C ASP A 151 16.32 -47.26 5.37
N HIS A 152 15.95 -46.85 6.58
CA HIS A 152 15.11 -47.60 7.52
C HIS A 152 13.72 -46.97 7.67
N GLY A 153 13.36 -45.97 6.86
CA GLY A 153 12.05 -45.31 6.90
C GLY A 153 11.83 -44.34 8.07
N LYS A 154 12.88 -43.96 8.78
CA LYS A 154 12.79 -42.91 9.79
C LYS A 154 12.97 -41.52 9.19
N HIS A 155 12.13 -40.58 9.59
CA HIS A 155 12.29 -39.17 9.24
C HIS A 155 13.58 -38.61 9.86
N VAL A 156 14.49 -38.10 9.02
CA VAL A 156 15.70 -37.41 9.43
C VAL A 156 15.39 -35.90 9.48
N ASN A 157 15.60 -35.28 10.63
CA ASN A 157 15.51 -33.83 10.75
C ASN A 157 16.64 -33.21 9.95
N SER A 158 16.31 -32.36 8.98
CA SER A 158 17.25 -31.67 8.10
C SER A 158 18.15 -30.62 8.80
N ILE A 159 18.10 -30.54 10.11
CA ILE A 159 18.89 -29.57 10.89
C ILE A 159 20.28 -30.13 11.27
N ASP A 160 20.50 -31.43 11.18
CA ASP A 160 21.77 -32.07 11.61
C ASP A 160 22.84 -32.18 10.49
N GLY A 161 22.64 -31.55 9.35
CA GLY A 161 23.51 -31.67 8.17
C GLY A 161 24.21 -30.39 7.71
N ALA A 162 24.20 -29.32 8.49
CA ALA A 162 24.87 -28.04 8.14
C ALA A 162 26.01 -27.76 9.16
N LEU A 163 27.14 -28.37 8.94
CA LEU A 163 28.49 -27.91 9.37
C LEU A 163 29.41 -27.96 8.15
#